data_148de87708dc966c2635d373d335e690
#
_entry.id   148de87708dc966c2635d373d335e690
#
_cell.length_a   1.000
_cell.length_b   1.000
_cell.length_c   1.000
_cell.angle_alpha   90.00
_cell.angle_beta   90.00
_cell.angle_gamma   90.00
#
_symmetry.space_group_name_H-M   'P 1'
#
loop_
_entity.id
_entity.type
_entity.pdbx_description
1 polymer ?
#
loop_
_entity_poly.entity_id
_entity_poly.type
_entity_poly.pdbx_seq_one_letter_code
_entity_poly.pdbx_strand_id
1 'polypeptide(L)'
;MQRILSLGLTMALTLFLADTTSVAQDLTADTSRLEPSSKVMEQWLQSQTQKRFSNWNADFENRKTPEQIAAYQKRQREFFVEQLGGFPQRTPLNPKMTGTIQREGYRVEKVLFESQPGLVVSSALFLPDSSEYKAPYPAVLVVCGHSAQAKAYSAYQTACALAAKNGLAAFIIDPICQGERYQHL
;
A
#
# COMPACT_ATOMS: atom_id res chain seq x y z
N MET A 1 -68.61 -20.18 31.84
CA MET A 1 -67.17 -20.50 31.73
C MET A 1 -66.33 -19.61 30.79
N GLN A 2 -66.94 -18.71 29.98
CA GLN A 2 -66.25 -17.85 29.01
C GLN A 2 -65.71 -16.52 29.55
N ARG A 3 -66.17 -16.03 30.68
CA ARG A 3 -65.76 -14.74 31.26
C ARG A 3 -64.44 -14.77 32.09
N ILE A 4 -64.05 -15.92 32.57
CA ILE A 4 -62.87 -16.06 33.42
C ILE A 4 -61.60 -16.20 32.58
N LEU A 5 -61.67 -16.76 31.35
CA LEU A 5 -60.57 -16.90 30.44
C LEU A 5 -60.14 -15.56 29.78
N SER A 6 -61.02 -14.61 29.62
CA SER A 6 -60.71 -13.30 29.00
C SER A 6 -59.99 -12.35 29.97
N LEU A 7 -60.18 -12.44 31.27
CA LEU A 7 -59.52 -11.61 32.27
C LEU A 7 -58.08 -12.07 32.51
N GLY A 8 -57.85 -13.41 32.45
CA GLY A 8 -56.45 -13.95 32.60
C GLY A 8 -55.56 -13.61 31.47
N LEU A 9 -56.03 -13.58 30.21
CA LEU A 9 -55.28 -13.29 29.04
C LEU A 9 -54.89 -11.81 28.91
N THR A 10 -55.79 -10.91 29.32
CA THR A 10 -55.52 -9.45 29.30
C THR A 10 -54.53 -9.05 30.39
N MET A 11 -54.53 -9.70 31.53
CA MET A 11 -53.62 -9.40 32.62
C MET A 11 -52.19 -9.96 32.33
N ALA A 12 -52.08 -11.11 31.66
CA ALA A 12 -50.79 -11.65 31.24
C ALA A 12 -50.16 -10.82 30.13
N LEU A 13 -50.95 -10.27 29.20
CA LEU A 13 -50.46 -9.45 28.10
C LEU A 13 -49.99 -8.07 28.58
N THR A 14 -50.66 -7.47 29.58
CA THR A 14 -50.21 -6.19 30.15
C THR A 14 -48.96 -6.32 31.02
N LEU A 15 -48.77 -7.42 31.74
CA LEU A 15 -47.54 -7.69 32.48
C LEU A 15 -46.32 -7.91 31.54
N PHE A 16 -46.52 -8.57 30.39
CA PHE A 16 -45.48 -8.81 29.44
C PHE A 16 -45.05 -7.51 28.70
N LEU A 17 -46.00 -6.62 28.43
CA LEU A 17 -45.69 -5.31 27.81
C LEU A 17 -45.04 -4.31 28.79
N ALA A 18 -45.35 -4.42 30.09
CA ALA A 18 -44.72 -3.57 31.10
C ALA A 18 -43.24 -3.91 31.31
N ASP A 19 -42.86 -5.20 31.28
CA ASP A 19 -41.49 -5.64 31.42
C ASP A 19 -40.62 -5.28 30.18
N THR A 20 -41.17 -5.37 28.98
CA THR A 20 -40.43 -5.00 27.77
C THR A 20 -40.21 -3.49 27.65
N THR A 21 -41.14 -2.67 28.14
CA THR A 21 -40.92 -1.21 28.16
C THR A 21 -39.94 -0.79 29.25
N SER A 22 -39.85 -1.49 30.37
CA SER A 22 -38.87 -1.24 31.43
C SER A 22 -37.45 -1.56 30.95
N VAL A 23 -37.26 -2.68 30.26
CA VAL A 23 -35.91 -3.05 29.69
C VAL A 23 -35.52 -2.09 28.59
N ALA A 24 -36.45 -1.64 27.74
CA ALA A 24 -36.17 -0.68 26.70
C ALA A 24 -35.83 0.72 27.25
N GLN A 25 -36.47 1.14 28.36
CA GLN A 25 -36.12 2.40 29.02
C GLN A 25 -34.77 2.37 29.72
N ASP A 26 -34.38 1.24 30.28
CA ASP A 26 -33.08 1.10 30.93
C ASP A 26 -31.92 1.06 29.91
N LEU A 27 -32.18 0.53 28.71
CA LEU A 27 -31.20 0.56 27.59
C LEU A 27 -31.07 1.94 26.96
N THR A 28 -32.07 2.83 27.11
CA THR A 28 -31.98 4.20 26.55
C THR A 28 -31.52 5.23 27.58
N ALA A 29 -31.35 4.84 28.85
CA ALA A 29 -31.22 5.78 29.95
C ALA A 29 -29.87 6.48 30.07
N ASP A 30 -28.81 6.16 29.29
CA ASP A 30 -27.53 6.84 29.46
C ASP A 30 -26.68 7.03 28.18
N THR A 31 -27.31 7.16 27.03
CA THR A 31 -26.58 7.51 25.80
C THR A 31 -26.08 8.97 25.78
N SER A 32 -26.59 9.82 26.68
CA SER A 32 -26.17 11.23 26.80
C SER A 32 -24.74 11.40 27.36
N ARG A 33 -24.19 10.35 27.97
CA ARG A 33 -22.80 10.31 28.48
C ARG A 33 -21.83 9.59 27.55
N LEU A 34 -22.33 8.94 26.50
CA LEU A 34 -21.45 8.30 25.54
C LEU A 34 -20.89 9.38 24.61
N GLU A 35 -19.57 9.45 24.56
CA GLU A 35 -18.88 10.20 23.52
C GLU A 35 -19.43 9.76 22.13
N PRO A 36 -19.56 10.68 21.17
CA PRO A 36 -19.98 10.33 19.81
C PRO A 36 -19.22 9.11 19.30
N SER A 37 -19.93 8.16 18.69
CA SER A 37 -19.33 6.89 18.22
C SER A 37 -18.10 7.08 17.35
N SER A 38 -18.03 8.17 16.59
CA SER A 38 -16.84 8.57 15.82
C SER A 38 -15.63 8.85 16.71
N LYS A 39 -15.82 9.52 17.85
CA LYS A 39 -14.74 9.79 18.80
C LYS A 39 -14.29 8.55 19.56
N VAL A 40 -15.21 7.64 19.89
CA VAL A 40 -14.85 6.39 20.57
C VAL A 40 -13.91 5.54 19.72
N MET A 41 -14.21 5.39 18.44
CA MET A 41 -13.34 4.67 17.50
C MET A 41 -11.98 5.37 17.34
N GLU A 42 -12.00 6.69 17.19
CA GLU A 42 -10.77 7.48 17.07
C GLU A 42 -9.90 7.34 18.31
N GLN A 43 -10.45 7.51 19.50
CA GLN A 43 -9.72 7.36 20.77
C GLN A 43 -9.15 5.96 20.93
N TRP A 44 -9.93 4.92 20.57
CA TRP A 44 -9.46 3.55 20.62
C TRP A 44 -8.29 3.33 19.66
N LEU A 45 -8.39 3.78 18.39
CA LEU A 45 -7.31 3.71 17.40
C LEU A 45 -6.07 4.47 17.86
N GLN A 46 -6.24 5.68 18.40
CA GLN A 46 -5.15 6.47 18.95
C GLN A 46 -4.45 5.74 20.11
N SER A 47 -5.22 5.14 21.02
CA SER A 47 -4.65 4.38 22.14
C SER A 47 -3.84 3.17 21.67
N GLN A 48 -4.34 2.43 20.66
CA GLN A 48 -3.62 1.30 20.06
C GLN A 48 -2.34 1.76 19.34
N THR A 49 -2.44 2.85 18.61
CA THR A 49 -1.30 3.45 17.90
C THR A 49 -0.24 3.92 18.89
N GLN A 50 -0.63 4.65 19.92
CA GLN A 50 0.29 5.15 20.96
C GLN A 50 1.01 4.00 21.67
N LYS A 51 0.29 2.94 22.03
CA LYS A 51 0.90 1.76 22.67
C LYS A 51 1.94 1.09 21.75
N ARG A 52 1.60 0.92 20.45
CA ARG A 52 2.54 0.34 19.47
C ARG A 52 3.76 1.24 19.24
N PHE A 53 3.53 2.54 19.16
CA PHE A 53 4.60 3.52 18.98
C PHE A 53 5.54 3.58 20.17
N SER A 54 5.00 3.54 21.40
CA SER A 54 5.82 3.49 22.62
C SER A 54 6.70 2.22 22.69
N ASN A 55 6.14 1.07 22.32
CA ASN A 55 6.89 -0.18 22.24
C ASN A 55 8.00 -0.13 21.18
N TRP A 56 7.70 0.45 20.02
CA TRP A 56 8.67 0.62 18.94
C TRP A 56 9.80 1.57 19.34
N ASN A 57 9.48 2.70 20.00
CA ASN A 57 10.47 3.63 20.52
C ASN A 57 11.38 2.96 21.56
N ALA A 58 10.81 2.19 22.49
CA ALA A 58 11.59 1.48 23.47
C ALA A 58 12.56 0.47 22.83
N ASP A 59 12.10 -0.29 21.83
CA ASP A 59 12.96 -1.20 21.06
C ASP A 59 14.03 -0.43 20.28
N PHE A 60 13.68 0.73 19.68
CA PHE A 60 14.62 1.61 18.98
C PHE A 60 15.71 2.12 19.92
N GLU A 61 15.34 2.65 21.07
CA GLU A 61 16.28 3.19 22.07
C GLU A 61 17.20 2.14 22.67
N ASN A 62 16.81 0.87 22.67
CA ASN A 62 17.63 -0.25 23.15
C ASN A 62 18.64 -0.76 22.12
N ARG A 63 18.60 -0.31 20.87
CA ARG A 63 19.54 -0.72 19.81
C ARG A 63 20.79 0.17 19.83
N LYS A 64 21.75 -0.19 20.66
CA LYS A 64 22.97 0.60 20.90
C LYS A 64 24.22 0.02 20.24
N THR A 65 24.24 -1.27 19.92
CA THR A 65 25.42 -1.92 19.35
C THR A 65 25.19 -2.36 17.89
N PRO A 66 26.28 -2.49 17.10
CA PRO A 66 26.18 -3.01 15.72
C PRO A 66 25.46 -4.35 15.64
N GLU A 67 25.67 -5.24 16.62
CA GLU A 67 25.06 -6.58 16.65
C GLU A 67 23.54 -6.48 16.86
N GLN A 68 23.09 -5.60 17.74
CA GLN A 68 21.67 -5.35 17.97
C GLN A 68 20.98 -4.75 16.74
N ILE A 69 21.68 -3.84 16.03
CA ILE A 69 21.19 -3.25 14.78
C ILE A 69 21.11 -4.34 13.70
N ALA A 70 22.15 -5.16 13.54
CA ALA A 70 22.15 -6.26 12.57
C ALA A 70 21.03 -7.29 12.83
N ALA A 71 20.83 -7.65 14.10
CA ALA A 71 19.74 -8.55 14.50
C ALA A 71 18.35 -7.96 14.19
N TYR A 72 18.16 -6.67 14.44
CA TYR A 72 16.93 -5.96 14.07
C TYR A 72 16.71 -5.97 12.55
N GLN A 73 17.71 -5.59 11.77
CA GLN A 73 17.62 -5.56 10.30
C GLN A 73 17.29 -6.95 9.74
N LYS A 74 17.93 -8.00 10.28
CA LYS A 74 17.65 -9.39 9.90
C LYS A 74 16.18 -9.74 10.17
N ARG A 75 15.69 -9.48 11.38
CA ARG A 75 14.29 -9.77 11.77
C ARG A 75 13.29 -9.02 10.89
N GLN A 76 13.54 -7.74 10.60
CA GLN A 76 12.66 -6.95 9.74
C GLN A 76 12.65 -7.47 8.30
N ARG A 77 13.80 -7.88 7.79
CA ARG A 77 13.90 -8.47 6.46
C ARG A 77 13.17 -9.81 6.38
N GLU A 78 13.35 -10.66 7.37
CA GLU A 78 12.67 -11.97 7.45
C GLU A 78 11.14 -11.78 7.49
N PHE A 79 10.66 -10.90 8.36
CA PHE A 79 9.25 -10.53 8.44
C PHE A 79 8.71 -10.03 7.10
N PHE A 80 9.40 -9.10 6.45
CA PHE A 80 8.99 -8.54 5.16
C PHE A 80 8.90 -9.63 4.08
N VAL A 81 9.91 -10.49 3.99
CA VAL A 81 9.94 -11.59 3.02
C VAL A 81 8.81 -12.59 3.28
N GLU A 82 8.55 -12.92 4.55
CA GLU A 82 7.45 -13.81 4.95
C GLU A 82 6.09 -13.24 4.56
N GLN A 83 5.86 -11.94 4.83
CA GLN A 83 4.60 -11.27 4.47
C GLN A 83 4.35 -11.21 2.96
N LEU A 84 5.40 -11.24 2.14
CA LEU A 84 5.30 -11.34 0.68
C LEU A 84 5.09 -12.78 0.17
N GLY A 85 5.11 -13.78 1.04
CA GLY A 85 5.09 -15.19 0.63
C GLY A 85 6.42 -15.69 0.06
N GLY A 86 7.52 -15.00 0.38
CA GLY A 86 8.85 -15.25 -0.17
C GLY A 86 9.14 -14.48 -1.46
N PHE A 87 10.35 -14.65 -1.97
CA PHE A 87 10.69 -14.16 -3.30
C PHE A 87 10.63 -15.31 -4.30
N PRO A 88 10.07 -15.08 -5.51
CA PRO A 88 10.07 -16.08 -6.56
C PRO A 88 11.51 -16.43 -6.98
N GLN A 89 11.67 -17.60 -7.53
CA GLN A 89 12.94 -18.01 -8.13
C GLN A 89 13.31 -17.04 -9.26
N ARG A 90 14.58 -16.67 -9.32
CA ARG A 90 15.08 -15.82 -10.41
C ARG A 90 15.00 -16.56 -11.74
N THR A 91 14.41 -15.90 -12.74
CA THR A 91 14.27 -16.39 -14.11
C THR A 91 14.91 -15.40 -15.09
N PRO A 92 15.23 -15.80 -16.32
CA PRO A 92 15.69 -14.89 -17.36
C PRO A 92 14.66 -13.78 -17.60
N LEU A 93 15.14 -12.56 -17.72
CA LEU A 93 14.27 -11.38 -17.96
C LEU A 93 13.76 -11.28 -19.39
N ASN A 94 14.36 -11.99 -20.34
CA ASN A 94 14.02 -12.00 -21.77
C ASN A 94 13.78 -10.58 -22.35
N PRO A 95 14.72 -9.62 -22.19
CA PRO A 95 14.48 -8.24 -22.57
C PRO A 95 14.33 -8.11 -24.08
N LYS A 96 13.31 -7.36 -24.51
CA LYS A 96 13.03 -7.08 -25.91
C LYS A 96 12.92 -5.57 -26.12
N MET A 97 13.84 -5.01 -26.92
CA MET A 97 13.74 -3.63 -27.37
C MET A 97 12.66 -3.54 -28.45
N THR A 98 11.68 -2.67 -28.25
CA THR A 98 10.54 -2.49 -29.16
C THR A 98 10.62 -1.20 -29.97
N GLY A 99 11.57 -0.33 -29.67
CA GLY A 99 11.83 0.90 -30.41
C GLY A 99 12.71 1.86 -29.65
N THR A 100 13.23 2.85 -30.41
CA THR A 100 14.09 3.91 -29.87
C THR A 100 13.54 5.28 -30.29
N ILE A 101 13.61 6.25 -29.40
CA ILE A 101 13.24 7.64 -29.65
C ILE A 101 14.50 8.48 -29.40
N GLN A 102 14.96 9.20 -30.44
CA GLN A 102 16.05 10.15 -30.29
C GLN A 102 15.51 11.50 -29.77
N ARG A 103 16.27 12.11 -28.88
CA ARG A 103 16.01 13.45 -28.33
C ARG A 103 17.34 14.22 -28.29
N GLU A 104 17.24 15.51 -28.12
CA GLU A 104 18.41 16.36 -27.93
C GLU A 104 19.09 16.06 -26.58
N GLY A 105 20.33 15.59 -26.64
CA GLY A 105 21.15 15.25 -25.48
C GLY A 105 20.84 13.88 -24.83
N TYR A 106 19.91 13.07 -25.38
CA TYR A 106 19.63 11.73 -24.87
C TYR A 106 18.81 10.88 -25.87
N ARG A 107 18.68 9.59 -25.62
CA ARG A 107 17.75 8.70 -26.33
C ARG A 107 16.92 7.87 -25.34
N VAL A 108 15.76 7.43 -25.78
CA VAL A 108 14.87 6.54 -25.01
C VAL A 108 14.69 5.23 -25.74
N GLU A 109 15.06 4.14 -25.09
CA GLU A 109 14.84 2.78 -25.57
C GLU A 109 13.59 2.20 -24.89
N LYS A 110 12.61 1.76 -25.68
CA LYS A 110 11.40 1.09 -25.17
C LYS A 110 11.72 -0.38 -24.98
N VAL A 111 11.59 -0.87 -23.76
CA VAL A 111 11.98 -2.24 -23.39
C VAL A 111 10.79 -2.97 -22.74
N LEU A 112 10.52 -4.17 -23.24
CA LEU A 112 9.66 -5.14 -22.57
C LEU A 112 10.57 -6.19 -21.92
N PHE A 113 10.22 -6.62 -20.71
CA PHE A 113 10.91 -7.72 -20.06
C PHE A 113 9.96 -8.55 -19.21
N GLU A 114 10.34 -9.78 -18.88
CA GLU A 114 9.56 -10.64 -18.00
C GLU A 114 10.11 -10.57 -16.57
N SER A 115 9.32 -10.08 -15.64
CA SER A 115 9.67 -10.12 -14.21
C SER A 115 9.54 -11.53 -13.62
N GLN A 116 8.66 -12.33 -14.20
CA GLN A 116 8.47 -13.77 -14.01
C GLN A 116 8.02 -14.35 -15.36
N PRO A 117 8.12 -15.66 -15.60
CA PRO A 117 7.65 -16.26 -16.85
C PRO A 117 6.21 -15.86 -17.19
N GLY A 118 6.04 -15.22 -18.35
CA GLY A 118 4.75 -14.72 -18.82
C GLY A 118 4.27 -13.41 -18.19
N LEU A 119 4.93 -12.89 -17.16
CA LEU A 119 4.57 -11.59 -16.56
C LEU A 119 5.40 -10.46 -17.19
N VAL A 120 4.89 -9.91 -18.29
CA VAL A 120 5.55 -8.87 -19.07
C VAL A 120 5.44 -7.51 -18.38
N VAL A 121 6.56 -6.79 -18.34
CA VAL A 121 6.67 -5.43 -17.82
C VAL A 121 7.07 -4.49 -18.94
N SER A 122 6.28 -3.44 -19.15
CA SER A 122 6.63 -2.34 -20.05
C SER A 122 7.51 -1.32 -19.35
N SER A 123 8.56 -0.88 -20.04
CA SER A 123 9.56 0.01 -19.48
C SER A 123 10.16 0.96 -20.51
N ALA A 124 10.84 1.98 -20.03
CA ALA A 124 11.62 2.89 -20.84
C ALA A 124 12.99 3.12 -20.19
N LEU A 125 14.03 3.02 -21.01
CA LEU A 125 15.41 3.27 -20.62
C LEU A 125 15.89 4.57 -21.28
N PHE A 126 16.09 5.60 -20.48
CA PHE A 126 16.66 6.86 -20.92
C PHE A 126 18.18 6.77 -20.82
N LEU A 127 18.86 7.01 -21.90
CA LEU A 127 20.31 6.90 -22.00
C LEU A 127 20.94 8.24 -22.40
N PRO A 128 22.06 8.61 -21.78
CA PRO A 128 22.81 9.79 -22.17
C PRO A 128 23.23 9.76 -23.65
N ASP A 129 23.52 10.94 -24.20
CA ASP A 129 24.17 11.03 -25.50
C ASP A 129 25.59 10.46 -25.42
N SER A 130 25.88 9.46 -26.26
CA SER A 130 27.18 8.80 -26.29
C SER A 130 28.29 9.67 -26.85
N SER A 131 27.98 10.80 -27.47
CA SER A 131 28.97 11.81 -27.90
C SER A 131 29.50 12.62 -26.70
N GLU A 132 28.69 12.81 -25.65
CA GLU A 132 29.06 13.57 -24.46
C GLU A 132 29.51 12.69 -23.31
N TYR A 133 28.86 11.52 -23.15
CA TYR A 133 29.09 10.62 -22.02
C TYR A 133 29.48 9.22 -22.50
N LYS A 134 30.44 8.61 -21.82
CA LYS A 134 30.92 7.24 -22.13
C LYS A 134 30.28 6.20 -21.19
N ALA A 135 29.84 5.09 -21.77
CA ALA A 135 29.40 3.94 -20.99
C ALA A 135 30.59 3.26 -20.25
N PRO A 136 30.38 2.56 -19.12
CA PRO A 136 29.08 2.34 -18.49
C PRO A 136 28.57 3.58 -17.77
N TYR A 137 27.25 3.84 -17.88
CA TYR A 137 26.62 4.96 -17.18
C TYR A 137 26.21 4.55 -15.75
N PRO A 138 26.38 5.41 -14.74
CA PRO A 138 25.67 5.24 -13.49
C PRO A 138 24.16 5.26 -13.77
N ALA A 139 23.37 4.47 -13.02
CA ALA A 139 21.96 4.29 -13.35
C ALA A 139 21.06 4.53 -12.14
N VAL A 140 19.87 5.06 -12.41
CA VAL A 140 18.79 5.23 -11.45
C VAL A 140 17.56 4.44 -11.89
N LEU A 141 16.92 3.77 -10.94
CA LEU A 141 15.60 3.18 -11.13
C LEU A 141 14.56 4.20 -10.66
N VAL A 142 13.68 4.61 -11.57
CA VAL A 142 12.56 5.49 -11.27
C VAL A 142 11.30 4.65 -11.12
N VAL A 143 10.67 4.74 -9.95
CA VAL A 143 9.42 4.05 -9.67
C VAL A 143 8.27 5.05 -9.68
N CYS A 144 7.18 4.69 -10.37
CA CYS A 144 6.01 5.55 -10.48
C CYS A 144 5.19 5.52 -9.19
N GLY A 145 4.67 6.69 -8.79
CA GLY A 145 3.57 6.77 -7.85
C GLY A 145 2.23 6.40 -8.49
N HIS A 146 1.12 6.70 -7.82
CA HIS A 146 -0.22 6.42 -8.34
C HIS A 146 -0.59 7.40 -9.47
N SER A 147 -0.54 6.93 -10.71
CA SER A 147 -0.90 7.70 -11.91
C SER A 147 -1.38 6.77 -13.01
N ALA A 148 -2.53 7.07 -13.61
CA ALA A 148 -3.02 6.33 -14.76
C ALA A 148 -2.03 6.33 -15.95
N GLN A 149 -1.21 7.38 -16.08
CA GLN A 149 -0.20 7.53 -17.13
C GLN A 149 1.11 6.77 -16.83
N ALA A 150 1.34 6.35 -15.57
CA ALA A 150 2.54 5.65 -15.11
C ALA A 150 3.84 6.27 -15.66
N LYS A 151 4.70 5.50 -16.34
CA LYS A 151 5.96 6.01 -16.92
C LYS A 151 5.79 7.17 -17.90
N ALA A 152 4.58 7.33 -18.50
CA ALA A 152 4.29 8.43 -19.42
C ALA A 152 3.91 9.73 -18.74
N TYR A 153 3.76 9.76 -17.41
CA TYR A 153 3.45 10.98 -16.68
C TYR A 153 4.59 12.00 -16.82
N SER A 154 4.24 13.25 -17.15
CA SER A 154 5.19 14.29 -17.53
C SER A 154 6.29 14.54 -16.51
N ALA A 155 6.00 14.52 -15.21
CA ALA A 155 6.99 14.74 -14.17
C ALA A 155 8.05 13.62 -14.14
N TYR A 156 7.64 12.36 -14.34
CA TYR A 156 8.58 11.23 -14.40
C TYR A 156 9.42 11.27 -15.68
N GLN A 157 8.81 11.61 -16.82
CA GLN A 157 9.52 11.82 -18.09
C GLN A 157 10.58 12.91 -17.94
N THR A 158 10.24 14.02 -17.30
CA THR A 158 11.18 15.12 -17.05
C THR A 158 12.33 14.68 -16.15
N ALA A 159 12.06 13.96 -15.06
CA ALA A 159 13.09 13.46 -14.17
C ALA A 159 14.06 12.50 -14.87
N CYS A 160 13.52 11.56 -15.67
CA CYS A 160 14.34 10.62 -16.45
C CYS A 160 15.17 11.35 -17.51
N ALA A 161 14.60 12.33 -18.22
CA ALA A 161 15.31 13.12 -19.22
C ALA A 161 16.44 13.96 -18.60
N LEU A 162 16.17 14.58 -17.43
CA LEU A 162 17.20 15.31 -16.69
C LEU A 162 18.34 14.42 -16.25
N ALA A 163 18.03 13.22 -15.73
CA ALA A 163 19.06 12.25 -15.39
C ALA A 163 19.92 11.92 -16.60
N ALA A 164 19.30 11.58 -17.75
CA ALA A 164 20.01 11.22 -18.96
C ALA A 164 20.87 12.37 -19.51
N LYS A 165 20.36 13.60 -19.53
CA LYS A 165 21.12 14.80 -19.93
C LYS A 165 22.31 15.09 -19.00
N ASN A 166 22.34 14.55 -17.80
CA ASN A 166 23.43 14.68 -16.84
C ASN A 166 24.30 13.41 -16.70
N GLY A 167 24.28 12.53 -17.69
CA GLY A 167 25.19 11.39 -17.76
C GLY A 167 24.72 10.15 -16.99
N LEU A 168 23.49 10.12 -16.46
CA LEU A 168 22.93 8.96 -15.76
C LEU A 168 21.94 8.22 -16.65
N ALA A 169 22.04 6.91 -16.73
CA ALA A 169 20.94 6.12 -17.28
C ALA A 169 19.75 6.13 -16.32
N ALA A 170 18.53 6.36 -16.83
CA ALA A 170 17.31 6.28 -16.01
C ALA A 170 16.41 5.18 -16.56
N PHE A 171 16.06 4.21 -15.72
CA PHE A 171 15.17 3.12 -16.05
C PHE A 171 13.85 3.29 -15.32
N ILE A 172 12.74 3.34 -16.05
CA ILE A 172 11.40 3.51 -15.50
C ILE A 172 10.47 2.41 -15.99
N ILE A 173 9.64 1.90 -15.11
CA ILE A 173 8.69 0.82 -15.39
C ILE A 173 7.25 1.27 -15.12
N ASP A 174 6.30 0.64 -15.82
CA ASP A 174 4.89 0.76 -15.45
C ASP A 174 4.58 -0.19 -14.29
N PRO A 175 3.96 0.29 -13.20
CA PRO A 175 3.39 -0.56 -12.17
C PRO A 175 2.22 -1.40 -12.70
N ILE A 176 1.84 -2.45 -11.98
CA ILE A 176 0.62 -3.22 -12.26
C ILE A 176 -0.59 -2.28 -12.24
N CYS A 177 -1.51 -2.44 -13.18
CA CYS A 177 -2.72 -1.63 -13.36
C CYS A 177 -2.48 -0.14 -13.62
N GLN A 178 -1.32 0.22 -14.18
CA GLN A 178 -1.01 1.58 -14.61
C GLN A 178 -0.29 1.58 -15.98
N GLY A 179 -0.43 2.66 -16.73
CA GLY A 179 0.22 2.82 -18.04
C GLY A 179 -0.20 1.74 -19.05
N GLU A 180 0.78 1.02 -19.59
CA GLU A 180 0.55 -0.07 -20.55
C GLU A 180 0.29 -1.44 -19.87
N ARG A 181 0.15 -1.47 -18.53
CA ARG A 181 -0.06 -2.70 -17.75
C ARG A 181 -1.45 -2.84 -17.16
N TYR A 182 -2.48 -2.42 -17.89
CA TYR A 182 -3.88 -2.73 -17.56
C TYR A 182 -4.19 -4.19 -17.93
N GLN A 183 -3.80 -5.11 -17.07
CA GLN A 183 -3.90 -6.55 -17.32
C GLN A 183 -5.21 -7.18 -16.80
N HIS A 184 -6.07 -6.37 -16.19
CA HIS A 184 -7.31 -6.82 -15.52
C HIS A 184 -8.53 -5.94 -15.85
N LEU A 185 -8.60 -5.46 -17.10
CA LEU A 185 -9.81 -4.80 -17.63
C LEU A 185 -10.69 -5.80 -18.34
#